data_3f87393f2a590fe34200f3bf981da8f7
#
_entry.id   3f87393f2a590fe34200f3bf981da8f7
#
_cell.length_a   1.000
_cell.length_b   1.000
_cell.length_c   1.000
_cell.angle_alpha   90.00
_cell.angle_beta   90.00
_cell.angle_gamma   90.00
#
_symmetry.space_group_name_H-M   'P 1'
#
loop_
_entity.id
_entity.type
_entity.pdbx_description
1 polymer ?
#
loop_
_entity_poly.entity_id
_entity_poly.type
_entity_poly.pdbx_seq_one_letter_code
_entity_poly.pdbx_strand_id
1 'polypeptide(L)'
;MAWWQKTVTAFPTNAVSVDSLKSDSADLPVAMMVQCKGTAGAIRFTDAQGNPTLTLNLAAGEMLNVQVSRVWATGTTAVGLVGYY
;
A
#
# COMPACT_ATOMS: atom_id res chain seq x y z
N MET A 1 -5.90 26.63 19.02
CA MET A 1 -5.32 26.05 18.40
C MET A 1 -5.90 25.25 17.49
N ALA A 2 -5.35 24.83 16.84
CA ALA A 2 -5.82 24.41 15.65
C ALA A 2 -5.86 22.92 15.56
N TRP A 3 -6.96 22.36 15.97
CA TRP A 3 -7.19 20.95 15.75
C TRP A 3 -7.12 20.58 14.26
N TRP A 4 -7.40 21.52 13.36
CA TRP A 4 -7.32 21.26 11.92
C TRP A 4 -5.88 21.00 11.45
N GLN A 5 -4.88 21.44 12.18
CA GLN A 5 -3.49 21.15 11.83
C GLN A 5 -3.17 19.67 11.88
N LYS A 6 -3.83 18.92 12.75
CA LYS A 6 -3.64 17.47 12.80
C LYS A 6 -4.07 16.80 11.50
N THR A 7 -5.12 17.31 10.88
CA THR A 7 -5.57 16.77 9.60
C THR A 7 -4.52 16.98 8.53
N VAL A 8 -3.90 18.15 8.47
CA VAL A 8 -2.86 18.45 7.48
C VAL A 8 -1.65 17.54 7.68
N THR A 9 -1.23 17.31 8.92
CA THR A 9 -0.07 16.46 9.21
C THR A 9 -0.33 14.98 8.95
N ALA A 10 -1.59 14.58 8.76
CA ALA A 10 -1.94 13.19 8.46
C ALA A 10 -1.78 12.83 6.99
N PHE A 11 -1.58 13.79 6.10
CA PHE A 11 -1.39 13.48 4.69
C PHE A 11 -0.02 12.89 4.43
N PRO A 12 0.07 11.88 3.55
CA PRO A 12 1.35 11.33 3.15
C PRO A 12 2.18 12.39 2.43
N THR A 13 3.47 12.35 2.69
CA THR A 13 4.43 13.28 2.08
C THR A 13 5.46 12.56 1.23
N ASN A 14 5.43 11.21 1.20
CA ASN A 14 6.38 10.41 0.46
C ASN A 14 5.65 9.48 -0.51
N ALA A 15 6.28 9.22 -1.65
CA ALA A 15 5.82 8.25 -2.62
C ALA A 15 7.01 7.37 -3.01
N VAL A 16 6.82 6.05 -2.95
CA VAL A 16 7.89 5.09 -3.24
C VAL A 16 7.37 3.95 -4.11
N SER A 17 8.27 3.32 -4.88
CA SER A 17 7.92 2.12 -5.62
C SER A 17 7.75 0.96 -4.66
N VAL A 18 6.61 0.28 -4.74
CA VAL A 18 6.35 -0.90 -3.91
C VAL A 18 6.77 -2.18 -4.64
N ASP A 19 6.95 -2.14 -5.97
CA ASP A 19 7.35 -3.33 -6.73
C ASP A 19 8.65 -3.94 -6.19
N SER A 20 9.59 -3.12 -5.76
CA SER A 20 10.85 -3.58 -5.20
C SER A 20 10.76 -3.93 -3.71
N LEU A 21 9.67 -3.60 -3.05
CA LEU A 21 9.48 -3.82 -1.62
C LEU A 21 8.58 -5.02 -1.32
N LYS A 22 7.99 -5.63 -2.33
CA LYS A 22 7.17 -6.83 -2.15
C LYS A 22 8.01 -7.95 -1.56
N SER A 23 7.49 -8.64 -0.57
CA SER A 23 8.20 -9.73 0.09
C SER A 23 7.22 -10.68 0.75
N ASP A 24 7.58 -11.97 0.79
CA ASP A 24 6.82 -12.97 1.54
C ASP A 24 7.31 -13.10 2.98
N SER A 25 8.36 -12.38 3.35
CA SER A 25 8.99 -12.54 4.67
C SER A 25 9.27 -11.23 5.39
N ALA A 26 9.25 -10.10 4.71
CA ALA A 26 9.60 -8.81 5.30
C ALA A 26 8.48 -7.81 5.12
N ASP A 27 8.20 -7.04 6.16
CA ASP A 27 7.24 -5.95 6.10
C ASP A 27 7.82 -4.76 5.34
N LEU A 28 6.93 -3.87 4.90
CA LEU A 28 7.34 -2.57 4.39
C LEU A 28 8.03 -1.79 5.51
N PRO A 29 8.97 -0.89 5.16
CA PRO A 29 9.67 -0.11 6.20
C PRO A 29 8.74 0.74 7.04
N VAL A 30 7.57 1.08 6.51
CA VAL A 30 6.54 1.84 7.20
C VAL A 30 5.20 1.48 6.60
N ALA A 31 4.11 1.57 7.38
CA ALA A 31 2.77 1.36 6.84
C ALA A 31 2.47 2.44 5.80
N MET A 32 1.89 2.04 4.67
CA MET A 32 1.62 2.96 3.57
C MET A 32 0.36 2.59 2.81
N MET A 33 -0.22 3.56 2.12
CA MET A 33 -1.30 3.33 1.17
C MET A 33 -0.70 3.01 -0.19
N VAL A 34 -1.31 2.08 -0.93
CA VAL A 34 -0.77 1.59 -2.19
C VAL A 34 -1.74 1.88 -3.32
N GLN A 35 -1.19 2.36 -4.44
CA GLN A 35 -1.94 2.61 -5.67
C GLN A 35 -1.32 1.80 -6.80
N CYS A 36 -2.16 1.23 -7.66
CA CYS A 36 -1.71 0.55 -8.87
C CYS A 36 -1.61 1.58 -10.00
N LYS A 37 -0.39 1.97 -10.36
CA LYS A 37 -0.18 2.99 -11.41
C LYS A 37 0.14 2.38 -12.77
N GLY A 38 0.46 1.10 -12.80
CA GLY A 38 0.86 0.42 -14.02
C GLY A 38 -0.21 -0.53 -14.53
N THR A 39 0.04 -1.83 -14.47
CA THR A 39 -0.83 -2.86 -14.99
C THR A 39 -1.75 -3.38 -13.91
N ALA A 40 -3.05 -3.42 -14.20
CA ALA A 40 -4.07 -3.98 -13.30
C ALA A 40 -3.75 -5.43 -12.94
N GLY A 41 -4.14 -5.84 -11.75
CA GLY A 41 -3.94 -7.20 -11.29
C GLY A 41 -4.31 -7.35 -9.83
N ALA A 42 -3.94 -8.48 -9.23
CA ALA A 42 -4.20 -8.77 -7.83
C ALA A 42 -3.10 -8.19 -6.95
N ILE A 43 -3.48 -7.75 -5.76
CA ILE A 43 -2.55 -7.41 -4.69
C ILE A 43 -2.88 -8.26 -3.47
N ARG A 44 -1.88 -8.96 -2.94
CA ARG A 44 -2.00 -9.71 -1.69
C ARG A 44 -1.28 -8.92 -0.62
N PHE A 45 -1.97 -8.61 0.47
CA PHE A 45 -1.43 -7.69 1.47
C PHE A 45 -1.89 -8.04 2.88
N THR A 46 -1.13 -7.57 3.85
CA THR A 46 -1.51 -7.53 5.26
C THR A 46 -1.69 -6.06 5.65
N ASP A 47 -2.82 -5.72 6.25
CA ASP A 47 -3.08 -4.34 6.63
C ASP A 47 -2.23 -3.92 7.84
N ALA A 48 -2.28 -2.62 8.17
CA ALA A 48 -1.44 -2.06 9.23
C ALA A 48 -1.86 -2.55 10.63
N GLN A 49 -3.07 -3.09 10.76
CA GLN A 49 -3.55 -3.63 12.04
C GLN A 49 -3.21 -5.11 12.22
N GLY A 50 -2.63 -5.76 11.23
CA GLY A 50 -2.26 -7.17 11.31
C GLY A 50 -3.41 -8.13 11.14
N ASN A 51 -4.50 -7.70 10.53
CA ASN A 51 -5.62 -8.60 10.22
C ASN A 51 -5.19 -9.67 9.21
N PRO A 52 -5.97 -10.77 9.08
CA PRO A 52 -5.62 -11.82 8.11
C PRO A 52 -5.40 -11.26 6.71
N THR A 53 -4.39 -11.81 6.05
CA THR A 53 -4.00 -11.41 4.70
C THR A 53 -5.15 -11.55 3.72
N LEU A 54 -5.35 -10.52 2.89
CA LEU A 54 -6.37 -10.50 1.85
C LEU A 54 -5.73 -10.35 0.48
N THR A 55 -6.45 -10.82 -0.54
CA THR A 55 -6.07 -10.58 -1.93
C THR A 55 -7.24 -9.87 -2.62
N LEU A 56 -6.96 -8.69 -3.17
CA LEU A 56 -7.95 -7.88 -3.89
C LEU A 56 -7.43 -7.57 -5.28
N ASN A 57 -8.36 -7.35 -6.23
CA ASN A 57 -8.00 -6.91 -7.56
C ASN A 57 -8.00 -5.39 -7.61
N LEU A 58 -6.96 -4.81 -8.21
CA LEU A 58 -6.85 -3.38 -8.44
C LEU A 58 -6.85 -3.09 -9.93
N ALA A 59 -7.67 -2.15 -10.35
CA ALA A 59 -7.62 -1.59 -11.69
C ALA A 59 -6.44 -0.64 -11.81
N ALA A 60 -6.01 -0.35 -13.04
CA ALA A 60 -4.98 0.65 -13.26
C ALA A 60 -5.45 2.01 -12.74
N GLY A 61 -4.66 2.64 -11.90
CA GLY A 61 -5.00 3.90 -11.24
C GLY A 61 -5.77 3.76 -9.93
N GLU A 62 -6.23 2.57 -9.60
CA GLU A 62 -7.02 2.37 -8.38
C GLU A 62 -6.12 2.35 -7.15
N MET A 63 -6.60 3.00 -6.08
CA MET A 63 -5.91 3.01 -4.79
C MET A 63 -6.54 2.02 -3.85
N LEU A 64 -5.70 1.29 -3.12
CA LEU A 64 -6.15 0.44 -2.02
C LEU A 64 -6.45 1.34 -0.82
N ASN A 65 -7.70 1.29 -0.35
CA ASN A 65 -8.22 2.26 0.64
C ASN A 65 -7.87 1.91 2.08
N VAL A 66 -6.70 1.33 2.32
CA VAL A 66 -6.24 0.96 3.65
C VAL A 66 -4.72 1.04 3.68
N GLN A 67 -4.17 1.37 4.84
CA GLN A 67 -2.73 1.29 5.02
C GLN A 67 -2.31 -0.16 5.19
N VAL A 68 -1.22 -0.55 4.55
CA VAL A 68 -0.72 -1.92 4.59
C VAL A 68 0.65 -1.97 5.25
N SER A 69 0.92 -3.06 5.96
CA SER A 69 2.23 -3.32 6.56
C SER A 69 3.10 -4.21 5.69
N ARG A 70 2.49 -4.99 4.80
CA ARG A 70 3.22 -5.88 3.89
C ARG A 70 2.44 -6.05 2.59
N VAL A 71 3.17 -5.97 1.48
CA VAL A 71 2.67 -6.42 0.18
C VAL A 71 3.43 -7.69 -0.17
N TRP A 72 2.68 -8.79 -0.33
CA TRP A 72 3.27 -10.10 -0.57
C TRP A 72 3.75 -10.21 -2.01
N ALA A 73 4.95 -10.79 -2.19
CA ALA A 73 5.47 -11.07 -3.52
C ALA A 73 4.66 -12.19 -4.19
N THR A 74 4.37 -13.25 -3.43
CA THR A 74 3.53 -14.35 -3.93
C THR A 74 2.07 -13.93 -3.87
N GLY A 75 1.37 -14.02 -4.99
CA GLY A 75 -0.05 -13.68 -5.09
C GLY A 75 -0.33 -12.26 -5.56
N THR A 76 0.69 -11.41 -5.66
CA THR A 76 0.56 -10.06 -6.21
C THR A 76 0.97 -10.08 -7.67
N THR A 77 0.02 -9.80 -8.56
CA THR A 77 0.25 -9.77 -10.00
C THR A 77 0.17 -8.35 -10.58
N ALA A 78 -0.40 -7.40 -9.84
CA ALA A 78 -0.40 -6.00 -10.25
C ALA A 78 1.04 -5.48 -10.33
N VAL A 79 1.30 -4.61 -11.29
CA VAL A 79 2.64 -4.06 -11.56
C VAL A 79 2.55 -2.53 -11.56
N GLY A 80 3.63 -1.87 -11.18
CA GLY A 80 3.67 -0.42 -11.08
C GLY A 80 2.99 0.07 -9.82
N LEU A 81 3.17 -0.65 -8.72
CA LEU A 81 2.61 -0.27 -7.43
C LEU A 81 3.42 0.88 -6.82
N VAL A 82 2.73 1.89 -6.32
CA VAL A 82 3.32 3.04 -5.64
C VAL A 82 2.73 3.13 -4.25
N GLY A 83 3.58 3.30 -3.25
CA GLY A 83 3.17 3.46 -1.86
C GLY A 83 3.30 4.91 -1.42
N TYR A 84 2.37 5.36 -0.59
CA TYR A 84 2.33 6.73 -0.06
C TYR A 84 2.35 6.70 1.47
N TYR A 85 3.24 7.48 2.06
CA TYR A 85 3.33 7.58 3.53
C TYR A 85 3.89 8.93 3.99
#